data_0402bd4442af5011d5d31ebd1d3627ce
#
_entry.id   0402bd4442af5011d5d31ebd1d3627ce
#
_cell.length_a   1.000
_cell.length_b   1.000
_cell.length_c   1.000
_cell.angle_alpha   90.00
_cell.angle_beta   90.00
_cell.angle_gamma   90.00
#
_symmetry.space_group_name_H-M   'P 1'
#
loop_
_entity.id
_entity.type
_entity.pdbx_description
1 polymer ?
#
loop_
_entity_poly.entity_id
_entity_poly.type
_entity_poly.pdbx_seq_one_letter_code
_entity_poly.pdbx_strand_id
1 'polypeptide(L)'
;MNRILITGASGQQGSAVVRHLLAAGQPVRALMRNCQSDAAKALAEQGCEVVAGDLDQPDSLPAALQGVSAAFLVLALSDKDTEIQRGRAFIQAAFNARLPYLQFSAALDANHVSGVAHFDSKYQLIQELADSGLHHSVLGPGGFMENLLFPQTWNGLAQGKLVTPFRIDVPQALVAVDDIGRFAARYLLEPPATSGEFIPLYSESLSSREQAAIISRQFGRPVKAKRLPWLLTRLFLGRQLTAMFDYFNRGKAPNPGDNGAFLQVVEPATRFSDWLGQQTPPP
;
A
#
# COMPACT_ATOMS: atom_id res chain seq x y z
N MET A 1 25.34 11.96 -4.94
CA MET A 1 24.19 12.01 -4.02
C MET A 1 23.46 10.67 -4.13
N ASN A 2 23.19 10.03 -3.00
CA ASN A 2 22.47 8.77 -2.97
C ASN A 2 21.00 9.00 -3.34
N ARG A 3 20.51 8.32 -4.36
CA ARG A 3 19.11 8.40 -4.81
C ARG A 3 18.29 7.27 -4.21
N ILE A 4 17.02 7.52 -3.98
CA ILE A 4 16.06 6.47 -3.58
C ILE A 4 15.14 6.20 -4.77
N LEU A 5 15.06 4.93 -5.18
CA LEU A 5 14.21 4.48 -6.29
C LEU A 5 12.82 4.11 -5.76
N ILE A 6 11.78 4.63 -6.42
CA ILE A 6 10.38 4.35 -6.07
C ILE A 6 9.70 3.68 -7.27
N THR A 7 9.24 2.44 -7.10
CA THR A 7 8.28 1.84 -8.03
C THR A 7 6.87 2.31 -7.69
N GLY A 8 5.96 2.31 -8.67
CA GLY A 8 4.59 2.78 -8.44
C GLY A 8 4.51 4.23 -7.93
N ALA A 9 5.47 5.09 -8.29
CA ALA A 9 5.60 6.47 -7.81
C ALA A 9 4.36 7.35 -8.06
N SER A 10 3.56 7.05 -9.08
CA SER A 10 2.28 7.73 -9.38
C SER A 10 1.07 7.12 -8.68
N GLY A 11 1.23 6.01 -7.96
CA GLY A 11 0.16 5.35 -7.20
C GLY A 11 -0.01 5.94 -5.80
N GLN A 12 -1.01 5.47 -5.07
CA GLN A 12 -1.34 5.99 -3.73
C GLN A 12 -0.13 5.94 -2.78
N GLN A 13 0.46 4.78 -2.54
CA GLN A 13 1.60 4.64 -1.63
C GLN A 13 2.85 5.34 -2.17
N GLY A 14 3.22 5.05 -3.44
CA GLY A 14 4.44 5.60 -4.02
C GLY A 14 4.45 7.12 -4.06
N SER A 15 3.33 7.77 -4.37
CA SER A 15 3.24 9.24 -4.37
C SER A 15 3.37 9.83 -2.95
N ALA A 16 2.85 9.15 -1.92
CA ALA A 16 3.05 9.57 -0.54
C ALA A 16 4.52 9.45 -0.12
N VAL A 17 5.18 8.34 -0.45
CA VAL A 17 6.62 8.15 -0.19
C VAL A 17 7.44 9.23 -0.90
N VAL A 18 7.15 9.50 -2.18
CA VAL A 18 7.82 10.57 -2.96
C VAL A 18 7.69 11.92 -2.26
N ARG A 19 6.48 12.32 -1.83
CA ARG A 19 6.27 13.62 -1.15
C ARG A 19 7.13 13.74 0.11
N HIS A 20 7.12 12.73 0.97
CA HIS A 20 7.89 12.76 2.22
C HIS A 20 9.39 12.75 2.00
N LEU A 21 9.90 12.01 1.02
CA LEU A 21 11.32 12.02 0.67
C LEU A 21 11.76 13.37 0.10
N LEU A 22 11.00 13.95 -0.82
CA LEU A 22 11.30 15.27 -1.39
C LEU A 22 11.23 16.37 -0.33
N ALA A 23 10.25 16.31 0.59
CA ALA A 23 10.16 17.24 1.72
C ALA A 23 11.37 17.16 2.66
N ALA A 24 12.01 16.00 2.77
CA ALA A 24 13.26 15.79 3.48
C ALA A 24 14.52 16.18 2.68
N GLY A 25 14.37 16.73 1.47
CA GLY A 25 15.48 17.10 0.59
C GLY A 25 16.21 15.90 -0.04
N GLN A 26 15.59 14.69 0.01
CA GLN A 26 16.19 13.49 -0.54
C GLN A 26 15.94 13.39 -2.06
N PRO A 27 16.98 13.21 -2.89
CA PRO A 27 16.82 12.95 -4.31
C PRO A 27 16.04 11.65 -4.56
N VAL A 28 14.94 11.75 -5.31
CA VAL A 28 14.06 10.63 -5.64
C VAL A 28 14.16 10.28 -7.12
N ARG A 29 14.25 9.00 -7.41
CA ARG A 29 14.13 8.44 -8.76
C ARG A 29 12.81 7.67 -8.87
N ALA A 30 11.96 8.08 -9.80
CA ALA A 30 10.68 7.45 -10.08
C ALA A 30 10.79 6.49 -11.27
N LEU A 31 10.53 5.19 -11.04
CA LEU A 31 10.50 4.19 -12.11
C LEU A 31 9.16 4.26 -12.84
N MET A 32 9.17 4.59 -14.12
CA MET A 32 7.97 4.75 -14.94
C MET A 32 8.07 3.95 -16.23
N ARG A 33 6.98 3.27 -16.62
CA ARG A 33 6.90 2.56 -17.91
C ARG A 33 6.87 3.52 -19.10
N ASN A 34 6.22 4.65 -18.93
CA ASN A 34 6.13 5.71 -19.93
C ASN A 34 6.53 7.06 -19.31
N CYS A 35 7.75 7.50 -19.60
CA CYS A 35 8.28 8.78 -19.13
C CYS A 35 7.62 10.02 -19.78
N GLN A 36 6.80 9.84 -20.81
CA GLN A 36 6.06 10.93 -21.47
C GLN A 36 4.62 11.07 -20.96
N SER A 37 4.17 10.19 -20.05
CA SER A 37 2.84 10.27 -19.47
C SER A 37 2.68 11.53 -18.59
N ASP A 38 1.45 12.02 -18.45
CA ASP A 38 1.17 13.19 -17.59
C ASP A 38 1.58 12.93 -16.12
N ALA A 39 1.42 11.70 -15.65
CA ALA A 39 1.90 11.31 -14.33
C ALA A 39 3.43 11.40 -14.20
N ALA A 40 4.18 11.02 -15.24
CA ALA A 40 5.63 11.13 -15.26
C ALA A 40 6.08 12.61 -15.29
N LYS A 41 5.42 13.44 -16.08
CA LYS A 41 5.66 14.89 -16.12
C LYS A 41 5.40 15.54 -14.76
N ALA A 42 4.27 15.22 -14.13
CA ALA A 42 3.94 15.72 -12.80
C ALA A 42 4.98 15.31 -11.73
N LEU A 43 5.54 14.11 -11.81
CA LEU A 43 6.63 13.68 -10.93
C LEU A 43 7.94 14.46 -11.20
N ALA A 44 8.26 14.72 -12.45
CA ALA A 44 9.42 15.54 -12.83
C ALA A 44 9.27 16.99 -12.34
N GLU A 45 8.09 17.58 -12.47
CA GLU A 45 7.76 18.93 -11.94
C GLU A 45 7.90 19.02 -10.42
N GLN A 46 7.63 17.91 -9.70
CA GLN A 46 7.86 17.81 -8.25
C GLN A 46 9.36 17.67 -7.88
N GLY A 47 10.25 17.49 -8.85
CA GLY A 47 11.69 17.34 -8.62
C GLY A 47 12.20 15.89 -8.64
N CYS A 48 11.40 14.94 -9.08
CA CYS A 48 11.87 13.55 -9.26
C CYS A 48 12.70 13.41 -10.53
N GLU A 49 13.76 12.60 -10.46
CA GLU A 49 14.37 12.03 -11.64
C GLU A 49 13.48 10.90 -12.18
N VAL A 50 12.86 11.11 -13.33
CA VAL A 50 12.01 10.09 -13.97
C VAL A 50 12.86 9.21 -14.88
N VAL A 51 12.83 7.90 -14.65
CA VAL A 51 13.58 6.92 -15.45
C VAL A 51 12.64 5.86 -16.03
N ALA A 52 12.94 5.43 -17.26
CA ALA A 52 12.22 4.34 -17.88
C ALA A 52 12.60 3.01 -17.24
N GLY A 53 11.59 2.18 -17.00
CA GLY A 53 11.74 0.81 -16.56
C GLY A 53 10.40 0.13 -16.35
N ASP A 54 10.40 -1.17 -16.62
CA ASP A 54 9.20 -2.01 -16.56
C ASP A 54 9.54 -3.32 -15.86
N LEU A 55 8.75 -3.67 -14.86
CA LEU A 55 8.90 -4.94 -14.13
C LEU A 55 8.60 -6.16 -15.02
N ASP A 56 7.87 -5.96 -16.11
CA ASP A 56 7.65 -6.99 -17.15
C ASP A 56 8.83 -7.09 -18.15
N GLN A 57 9.80 -6.18 -18.07
CA GLN A 57 11.01 -6.13 -18.91
C GLN A 57 12.26 -6.05 -18.02
N PRO A 58 12.72 -7.16 -17.43
CA PRO A 58 13.80 -7.18 -16.43
C PRO A 58 15.09 -6.47 -16.89
N ASP A 59 15.40 -6.51 -18.17
CA ASP A 59 16.59 -5.87 -18.76
C ASP A 59 16.57 -4.34 -18.67
N SER A 60 15.40 -3.73 -18.38
CA SER A 60 15.27 -2.30 -18.17
C SER A 60 15.66 -1.85 -16.74
N LEU A 61 15.74 -2.76 -15.77
CA LEU A 61 15.91 -2.45 -14.36
C LEU A 61 17.35 -2.08 -13.94
N PRO A 62 18.41 -2.69 -14.50
CA PRO A 62 19.78 -2.39 -14.09
C PRO A 62 20.15 -0.91 -14.23
N ALA A 63 19.74 -0.27 -15.32
CA ALA A 63 20.00 1.16 -15.55
C ALA A 63 19.26 2.03 -14.52
N ALA A 64 18.03 1.66 -14.14
CA ALA A 64 17.23 2.37 -13.15
C ALA A 64 17.84 2.27 -11.74
N LEU A 65 18.51 1.16 -11.41
CA LEU A 65 19.14 0.92 -10.10
C LEU A 65 20.55 1.53 -9.98
N GLN A 66 21.14 2.04 -11.06
CA GLN A 66 22.49 2.59 -11.01
C GLN A 66 22.59 3.82 -10.10
N GLY A 67 23.45 3.77 -9.08
CA GLY A 67 23.68 4.86 -8.13
C GLY A 67 22.51 5.06 -7.13
N VAL A 68 21.69 4.04 -6.94
CA VAL A 68 20.59 4.00 -5.96
C VAL A 68 21.08 3.43 -4.63
N SER A 69 20.76 4.07 -3.51
CA SER A 69 21.15 3.60 -2.16
C SER A 69 20.01 2.85 -1.45
N ALA A 70 18.77 3.10 -1.82
CA ALA A 70 17.61 2.39 -1.30
C ALA A 70 16.48 2.37 -2.34
N ALA A 71 15.59 1.38 -2.26
CA ALA A 71 14.43 1.32 -3.12
C ALA A 71 13.16 0.97 -2.34
N PHE A 72 12.05 1.55 -2.78
CA PHE A 72 10.69 1.18 -2.37
C PHE A 72 10.04 0.38 -3.48
N LEU A 73 9.75 -0.88 -3.20
CA LEU A 73 9.06 -1.78 -4.12
C LEU A 73 7.59 -1.90 -3.73
N VAL A 74 6.71 -1.46 -4.59
CA VAL A 74 5.28 -1.76 -4.54
C VAL A 74 4.85 -2.33 -5.87
N LEU A 75 4.07 -3.41 -5.84
CA LEU A 75 3.57 -4.10 -7.02
C LEU A 75 2.12 -3.70 -7.29
N ALA A 76 1.80 -3.42 -8.54
CA ALA A 76 0.41 -3.23 -8.96
C ALA A 76 -0.34 -4.56 -8.87
N LEU A 77 -1.61 -4.49 -8.43
CA LEU A 77 -2.48 -5.66 -8.37
C LEU A 77 -2.59 -6.32 -9.75
N SER A 78 -2.26 -7.59 -9.81
CA SER A 78 -2.34 -8.44 -11.02
C SER A 78 -2.73 -9.87 -10.64
N ASP A 79 -2.72 -10.79 -11.59
CA ASP A 79 -2.79 -12.22 -11.25
C ASP A 79 -1.52 -12.65 -10.48
N LYS A 80 -1.66 -13.79 -9.77
CA LYS A 80 -0.61 -14.29 -8.87
C LYS A 80 0.74 -14.46 -9.55
N ASP A 81 0.75 -15.07 -10.74
CA ASP A 81 1.99 -15.42 -11.42
C ASP A 81 2.70 -14.19 -11.96
N THR A 82 1.96 -13.26 -12.55
CA THR A 82 2.47 -11.96 -13.00
C THR A 82 3.05 -11.16 -11.83
N GLU A 83 2.38 -11.12 -10.68
CA GLU A 83 2.88 -10.40 -9.51
C GLU A 83 4.19 -11.01 -9.00
N ILE A 84 4.27 -12.35 -8.95
CA ILE A 84 5.50 -13.06 -8.56
C ILE A 84 6.63 -12.77 -9.55
N GLN A 85 6.38 -12.85 -10.85
CA GLN A 85 7.40 -12.58 -11.88
C GLN A 85 7.98 -11.17 -11.76
N ARG A 86 7.11 -10.17 -11.59
CA ARG A 86 7.52 -8.76 -11.41
C ARG A 86 8.35 -8.55 -10.15
N GLY A 87 7.92 -9.13 -9.02
CA GLY A 87 8.66 -9.07 -7.77
C GLY A 87 10.04 -9.70 -7.87
N ARG A 88 10.13 -10.91 -8.45
CA ARG A 88 11.39 -11.60 -8.70
C ARG A 88 12.33 -10.81 -9.59
N ALA A 89 11.81 -10.25 -10.68
CA ALA A 89 12.61 -9.43 -11.58
C ALA A 89 13.28 -8.27 -10.83
N PHE A 90 12.52 -7.58 -9.98
CA PHE A 90 13.07 -6.48 -9.21
C PHE A 90 14.07 -6.94 -8.14
N ILE A 91 13.74 -8.00 -7.36
CA ILE A 91 14.64 -8.57 -6.33
C ILE A 91 15.97 -9.00 -6.96
N GLN A 92 15.92 -9.70 -8.09
CA GLN A 92 17.12 -10.13 -8.78
C GLN A 92 17.96 -8.95 -9.32
N ALA A 93 17.29 -7.94 -9.89
CA ALA A 93 17.99 -6.74 -10.37
C ALA A 93 18.63 -5.96 -9.20
N ALA A 94 17.92 -5.84 -8.07
CA ALA A 94 18.42 -5.21 -6.85
C ALA A 94 19.64 -5.96 -6.27
N PHE A 95 19.59 -7.29 -6.25
CA PHE A 95 20.71 -8.12 -5.83
C PHE A 95 21.93 -7.93 -6.74
N ASN A 96 21.75 -7.99 -8.06
CA ASN A 96 22.84 -7.79 -9.02
C ASN A 96 23.44 -6.38 -8.94
N ALA A 97 22.62 -5.37 -8.65
CA ALA A 97 23.05 -3.99 -8.43
C ALA A 97 23.70 -3.76 -7.05
N ARG A 98 23.72 -4.76 -6.18
CA ARG A 98 24.16 -4.66 -4.77
C ARG A 98 23.43 -3.52 -4.04
N LEU A 99 22.11 -3.45 -4.22
CA LEU A 99 21.29 -2.42 -3.57
C LEU A 99 21.45 -2.49 -2.05
N PRO A 100 21.87 -1.38 -1.38
CA PRO A 100 22.11 -1.41 0.07
C PRO A 100 20.87 -1.69 0.91
N TYR A 101 19.69 -1.23 0.48
CA TYR A 101 18.45 -1.47 1.21
C TYR A 101 17.22 -1.53 0.30
N LEU A 102 16.39 -2.54 0.51
CA LEU A 102 15.12 -2.72 -0.20
C LEU A 102 13.93 -2.74 0.79
N GLN A 103 13.00 -1.83 0.60
CA GLN A 103 11.74 -1.84 1.34
C GLN A 103 10.62 -2.35 0.43
N PHE A 104 10.01 -3.47 0.80
CA PHE A 104 8.92 -4.08 0.05
C PHE A 104 7.57 -3.81 0.70
N SER A 105 6.68 -3.11 0.00
CA SER A 105 5.30 -2.94 0.45
C SER A 105 4.43 -4.10 -0.03
N ALA A 106 4.06 -4.95 0.90
CA ALA A 106 3.22 -6.13 0.70
C ALA A 106 1.73 -5.86 1.04
N ALA A 107 1.20 -6.54 2.04
CA ALA A 107 -0.11 -6.34 2.64
C ALA A 107 -0.10 -6.92 4.05
N LEU A 108 -0.99 -6.48 4.92
CA LEU A 108 -1.03 -6.88 6.33
C LEU A 108 -1.11 -8.40 6.52
N ASP A 109 -1.87 -9.10 5.71
CA ASP A 109 -2.06 -10.56 5.79
C ASP A 109 -1.13 -11.35 4.86
N ALA A 110 -0.05 -10.74 4.37
CA ALA A 110 0.90 -11.39 3.46
C ALA A 110 2.08 -12.07 4.16
N ASN A 111 2.08 -12.19 5.49
CA ASN A 111 3.14 -12.83 6.27
C ASN A 111 2.91 -14.33 6.54
N HIS A 112 1.87 -14.91 5.93
CA HIS A 112 1.53 -16.35 6.05
C HIS A 112 0.75 -16.81 4.81
N VAL A 113 0.60 -18.12 4.65
CA VAL A 113 -0.22 -18.70 3.59
C VAL A 113 -1.71 -18.51 3.95
N SER A 114 -2.41 -17.72 3.18
CA SER A 114 -3.81 -17.34 3.42
C SER A 114 -4.81 -18.14 2.58
N GLY A 115 -4.39 -18.65 1.43
CA GLY A 115 -5.25 -19.18 0.37
C GLY A 115 -5.89 -18.09 -0.49
N VAL A 116 -5.50 -16.83 -0.32
CA VAL A 116 -5.88 -15.69 -1.15
C VAL A 116 -4.74 -15.37 -2.10
N ALA A 117 -4.96 -15.52 -3.39
CA ALA A 117 -3.90 -15.46 -4.42
C ALA A 117 -3.00 -14.23 -4.30
N HIS A 118 -3.59 -13.07 -4.05
CA HIS A 118 -2.89 -11.80 -3.95
C HIS A 118 -2.12 -11.60 -2.61
N PHE A 119 -2.46 -12.32 -1.53
CA PHE A 119 -1.63 -12.38 -0.32
C PHE A 119 -0.54 -13.44 -0.46
N ASP A 120 -0.90 -14.58 -1.04
CA ASP A 120 0.04 -15.70 -1.22
C ASP A 120 1.14 -15.40 -2.23
N SER A 121 0.90 -14.55 -3.25
CA SER A 121 1.97 -14.04 -4.13
C SER A 121 2.98 -13.20 -3.36
N LYS A 122 2.51 -12.30 -2.50
CA LYS A 122 3.38 -11.48 -1.65
C LYS A 122 4.11 -12.29 -0.60
N TYR A 123 3.43 -13.26 0.03
CA TYR A 123 4.08 -14.19 0.96
C TYR A 123 5.25 -14.90 0.31
N GLN A 124 5.07 -15.43 -0.92
CA GLN A 124 6.13 -16.08 -1.66
C GLN A 124 7.29 -15.11 -1.94
N LEU A 125 7.01 -13.89 -2.35
CA LEU A 125 8.05 -12.87 -2.59
C LEU A 125 8.77 -12.45 -1.31
N ILE A 126 8.11 -12.45 -0.16
CA ILE A 126 8.72 -12.21 1.16
C ILE A 126 9.75 -13.31 1.47
N GLN A 127 9.42 -14.58 1.22
CA GLN A 127 10.35 -15.69 1.43
C GLN A 127 11.56 -15.57 0.47
N GLU A 128 11.31 -15.32 -0.81
CA GLU A 128 12.38 -15.15 -1.81
C GLU A 128 13.28 -13.94 -1.51
N LEU A 129 12.70 -12.87 -0.97
CA LEU A 129 13.46 -11.69 -0.55
C LEU A 129 14.34 -12.00 0.68
N ALA A 130 13.81 -12.76 1.65
CA ALA A 130 14.59 -13.22 2.80
C ALA A 130 15.78 -14.11 2.37
N ASP A 131 15.56 -15.02 1.42
CA ASP A 131 16.60 -15.91 0.89
C ASP A 131 17.63 -15.18 0.01
N SER A 132 17.31 -13.99 -0.50
CA SER A 132 18.18 -13.22 -1.40
C SER A 132 19.45 -12.66 -0.73
N GLY A 133 19.44 -12.53 0.59
CA GLY A 133 20.52 -11.87 1.35
C GLY A 133 20.55 -10.34 1.24
N LEU A 134 19.60 -9.72 0.55
CA LEU A 134 19.44 -8.26 0.53
C LEU A 134 19.04 -7.75 1.92
N HIS A 135 19.63 -6.65 2.37
CA HIS A 135 19.13 -5.94 3.54
C HIS A 135 17.76 -5.33 3.21
N HIS A 136 16.71 -5.72 3.95
CA HIS A 136 15.34 -5.35 3.61
C HIS A 136 14.42 -5.23 4.82
N SER A 137 13.30 -4.57 4.61
CA SER A 137 12.10 -4.69 5.46
C SER A 137 10.85 -4.87 4.61
N VAL A 138 9.82 -5.44 5.20
CA VAL A 138 8.53 -5.68 4.58
C VAL A 138 7.46 -4.89 5.30
N LEU A 139 6.75 -4.03 4.58
CA LEU A 139 5.62 -3.29 5.09
C LEU A 139 4.33 -4.06 4.84
N GLY A 140 3.54 -4.23 5.89
CA GLY A 140 2.22 -4.85 5.85
C GLY A 140 1.10 -3.82 6.05
N PRO A 141 0.76 -2.98 5.05
CA PRO A 141 -0.31 -2.02 5.22
C PRO A 141 -1.67 -2.69 5.32
N GLY A 142 -2.50 -2.17 6.23
CA GLY A 142 -3.92 -2.48 6.34
C GLY A 142 -4.74 -1.87 5.21
N GLY A 143 -6.06 -1.83 5.38
CA GLY A 143 -6.97 -1.18 4.43
C GLY A 143 -6.75 0.33 4.40
N PHE A 144 -6.61 0.91 3.21
CA PHE A 144 -6.41 2.35 3.08
C PHE A 144 -7.71 3.10 3.38
N MET A 145 -7.64 4.14 4.18
CA MET A 145 -8.77 5.05 4.44
C MET A 145 -9.25 5.70 3.14
N GLU A 146 -8.34 5.98 2.22
CA GLU A 146 -8.57 6.54 0.88
C GLU A 146 -9.46 5.67 -0.01
N ASN A 147 -9.63 4.38 0.30
CA ASN A 147 -10.58 3.52 -0.40
C ASN A 147 -12.04 4.01 -0.23
N LEU A 148 -12.32 4.80 0.80
CA LEU A 148 -13.62 5.45 0.98
C LEU A 148 -13.90 6.47 -0.14
N LEU A 149 -12.87 7.06 -0.75
CA LEU A 149 -12.99 8.08 -1.80
C LEU A 149 -13.28 7.49 -3.19
N PHE A 150 -13.30 6.16 -3.35
CA PHE A 150 -13.72 5.60 -4.63
C PHE A 150 -15.13 6.08 -4.98
N PRO A 151 -15.38 6.51 -6.24
CA PRO A 151 -16.62 7.17 -6.64
C PRO A 151 -17.89 6.40 -6.23
N GLN A 152 -17.88 5.07 -6.33
CA GLN A 152 -19.02 4.23 -5.96
C GLN A 152 -19.32 4.29 -4.45
N THR A 153 -18.28 4.28 -3.61
CA THR A 153 -18.39 4.36 -2.16
C THR A 153 -18.80 5.78 -1.75
N TRP A 154 -18.12 6.79 -2.28
CA TRP A 154 -18.36 8.19 -1.96
C TRP A 154 -19.77 8.64 -2.34
N ASN A 155 -20.24 8.28 -3.53
CA ASN A 155 -21.62 8.53 -3.97
C ASN A 155 -22.65 7.77 -3.12
N GLY A 156 -22.31 6.61 -2.60
CA GLY A 156 -23.14 5.88 -1.64
C GLY A 156 -23.32 6.66 -0.34
N LEU A 157 -22.29 7.34 0.15
CA LEU A 157 -22.35 8.19 1.34
C LEU A 157 -23.30 9.39 1.14
N ALA A 158 -23.34 9.98 -0.06
CA ALA A 158 -24.32 11.02 -0.41
C ALA A 158 -25.76 10.55 -0.20
N GLN A 159 -26.00 9.24 -0.42
CA GLN A 159 -27.30 8.59 -0.21
C GLN A 159 -27.50 8.03 1.22
N GLY A 160 -26.61 8.35 2.16
CA GLY A 160 -26.66 7.83 3.53
C GLY A 160 -26.30 6.35 3.65
N LYS A 161 -25.48 5.80 2.74
CA LYS A 161 -25.13 4.38 2.70
C LYS A 161 -23.62 4.20 2.58
N LEU A 162 -23.01 3.48 3.52
CA LEU A 162 -21.67 2.91 3.38
C LEU A 162 -21.82 1.47 2.86
N VAL A 163 -21.72 1.30 1.54
CA VAL A 163 -21.83 -0.03 0.91
C VAL A 163 -20.44 -0.69 0.93
N THR A 164 -20.37 -1.90 1.48
CA THR A 164 -19.12 -2.60 1.69
C THR A 164 -19.27 -4.10 1.42
N PRO A 165 -18.26 -4.79 0.86
CA PRO A 165 -18.25 -6.25 0.73
C PRO A 165 -17.97 -6.97 2.06
N PHE A 166 -17.50 -6.26 3.10
CA PHE A 166 -17.29 -6.83 4.44
C PHE A 166 -18.61 -7.09 5.16
N ARG A 167 -18.63 -8.07 6.06
CA ARG A 167 -19.66 -8.13 7.11
C ARG A 167 -19.50 -6.86 7.96
N ILE A 168 -20.63 -6.22 8.21
CA ILE A 168 -20.62 -4.85 8.80
C ILE A 168 -20.04 -4.78 10.21
N ASP A 169 -19.91 -5.92 10.90
CA ASP A 169 -19.39 -6.03 12.27
C ASP A 169 -17.93 -6.56 12.32
N VAL A 170 -17.33 -6.91 11.17
CA VAL A 170 -15.93 -7.37 11.12
C VAL A 170 -15.00 -6.18 11.18
N PRO A 171 -14.10 -6.12 12.19
CA PRO A 171 -13.08 -5.07 12.26
C PRO A 171 -12.11 -5.15 11.08
N GLN A 172 -11.68 -4.00 10.61
CA GLN A 172 -10.71 -3.82 9.53
C GLN A 172 -9.60 -2.94 10.06
N ALA A 173 -8.36 -3.41 10.01
CA ALA A 173 -7.19 -2.59 10.29
C ALA A 173 -7.08 -1.51 9.21
N LEU A 174 -7.07 -0.23 9.61
CA LEU A 174 -7.08 0.92 8.70
C LEU A 174 -5.80 1.74 8.84
N VAL A 175 -5.35 2.30 7.75
CA VAL A 175 -4.21 3.21 7.68
C VAL A 175 -4.46 4.32 6.67
N ALA A 176 -4.04 5.54 6.98
CA ALA A 176 -3.97 6.62 5.99
C ALA A 176 -2.74 6.42 5.09
N VAL A 177 -2.91 6.65 3.79
CA VAL A 177 -1.81 6.50 2.82
C VAL A 177 -0.65 7.45 3.12
N ASP A 178 -0.94 8.63 3.67
CA ASP A 178 0.10 9.58 4.06
C ASP A 178 0.98 9.04 5.19
N ASP A 179 0.40 8.33 6.16
CA ASP A 179 1.14 7.68 7.24
C ASP A 179 2.05 6.54 6.71
N ILE A 180 1.59 5.79 5.70
CA ILE A 180 2.44 4.82 5.00
C ILE A 180 3.65 5.53 4.38
N GLY A 181 3.41 6.66 3.70
CA GLY A 181 4.46 7.47 3.08
C GLY A 181 5.47 7.99 4.11
N ARG A 182 4.99 8.51 5.22
CA ARG A 182 5.82 9.03 6.33
C ARG A 182 6.69 7.94 6.94
N PHE A 183 6.11 6.78 7.23
CA PHE A 183 6.84 5.63 7.76
C PHE A 183 7.88 5.12 6.75
N ALA A 184 7.46 4.89 5.50
CA ALA A 184 8.33 4.36 4.46
C ALA A 184 9.52 5.29 4.21
N ALA A 185 9.27 6.61 4.10
CA ALA A 185 10.34 7.59 3.91
C ALA A 185 11.35 7.56 5.06
N ARG A 186 10.90 7.46 6.32
CA ARG A 186 11.79 7.38 7.48
C ARG A 186 12.74 6.18 7.39
N TYR A 187 12.22 5.00 7.07
CA TYR A 187 13.02 3.78 6.95
C TYR A 187 13.91 3.76 5.69
N LEU A 188 13.52 4.45 4.62
CA LEU A 188 14.36 4.60 3.42
C LEU A 188 15.52 5.58 3.65
N LEU A 189 15.34 6.59 4.49
CA LEU A 189 16.38 7.55 4.88
C LEU A 189 17.34 6.95 5.91
N GLU A 190 16.82 6.21 6.85
CA GLU A 190 17.54 5.57 7.94
C GLU A 190 17.10 4.11 8.06
N PRO A 191 17.68 3.21 7.24
CA PRO A 191 17.34 1.78 7.30
C PRO A 191 17.57 1.19 8.69
N PRO A 192 16.67 0.32 9.18
CA PRO A 192 16.85 -0.34 10.47
C PRO A 192 18.10 -1.23 10.43
N ALA A 193 18.72 -1.44 11.60
CA ALA A 193 19.90 -2.31 11.70
C ALA A 193 19.55 -3.79 11.44
N THR A 194 18.32 -4.22 11.75
CA THR A 194 17.80 -5.56 11.51
C THR A 194 17.23 -5.69 10.11
N SER A 195 17.48 -6.84 9.47
CA SER A 195 16.93 -7.17 8.14
C SER A 195 15.79 -8.18 8.28
N GLY A 196 14.83 -8.14 7.36
CA GLY A 196 13.76 -9.14 7.26
C GLY A 196 12.56 -8.88 8.16
N GLU A 197 12.48 -7.73 8.81
CA GLU A 197 11.35 -7.39 9.66
C GLU A 197 10.07 -7.19 8.84
N PHE A 198 8.98 -7.86 9.26
CA PHE A 198 7.63 -7.59 8.76
C PHE A 198 6.94 -6.61 9.70
N ILE A 199 6.55 -5.44 9.19
CA ILE A 199 6.03 -4.34 9.98
C ILE A 199 4.57 -4.08 9.62
N PRO A 200 3.62 -4.41 10.52
CA PRO A 200 2.21 -4.07 10.34
C PRO A 200 1.99 -2.55 10.35
N LEU A 201 1.33 -2.02 9.32
CA LEU A 201 1.01 -0.60 9.22
C LEU A 201 -0.50 -0.40 9.34
N TYR A 202 -0.96 -0.02 10.52
CA TYR A 202 -2.34 0.40 10.77
C TYR A 202 -2.41 1.33 11.99
N SER A 203 -3.33 2.29 11.96
CA SER A 203 -3.51 3.23 13.07
C SER A 203 -4.64 2.80 14.01
N GLU A 204 -5.68 2.17 13.47
CA GLU A 204 -6.81 1.69 14.24
C GLU A 204 -7.55 0.54 13.53
N SER A 205 -8.43 -0.13 14.25
CA SER A 205 -9.24 -1.22 13.71
C SER A 205 -10.73 -0.89 13.93
N LEU A 206 -11.49 -0.73 12.83
CA LEU A 206 -12.88 -0.33 12.84
C LEU A 206 -13.73 -1.23 11.94
N SER A 207 -14.86 -1.69 12.46
CA SER A 207 -15.90 -2.31 11.64
C SER A 207 -16.59 -1.29 10.74
N SER A 208 -17.23 -1.73 9.66
CA SER A 208 -17.97 -0.84 8.77
C SER A 208 -19.15 -0.14 9.50
N ARG A 209 -19.68 -0.74 10.56
CA ARG A 209 -20.69 -0.14 11.44
C ARG A 209 -20.11 1.06 12.21
N GLU A 210 -18.92 0.92 12.79
CA GLU A 210 -18.23 2.00 13.51
C GLU A 210 -17.79 3.10 12.54
N GLN A 211 -17.25 2.75 11.37
CA GLN A 211 -16.94 3.72 10.31
C GLN A 211 -18.20 4.54 9.94
N ALA A 212 -19.33 3.88 9.68
CA ALA A 212 -20.60 4.57 9.36
C ALA A 212 -21.08 5.49 10.49
N ALA A 213 -20.88 5.11 11.74
CA ALA A 213 -21.22 5.96 12.90
C ALA A 213 -20.32 7.21 12.98
N ILE A 214 -19.01 7.08 12.69
CA ILE A 214 -18.06 8.20 12.61
C ILE A 214 -18.46 9.13 11.47
N ILE A 215 -18.71 8.57 10.28
CA ILE A 215 -19.14 9.34 9.10
C ILE A 215 -20.44 10.10 9.37
N SER A 216 -21.41 9.44 10.05
CA SER A 216 -22.70 10.09 10.41
C SER A 216 -22.48 11.32 11.28
N ARG A 217 -21.62 11.21 12.29
CA ARG A 217 -21.27 12.34 13.17
C ARG A 217 -20.58 13.47 12.42
N GLN A 218 -19.60 13.12 11.59
CA GLN A 218 -18.78 14.08 10.86
C GLN A 218 -19.58 14.85 9.81
N PHE A 219 -20.49 14.17 9.09
CA PHE A 219 -21.30 14.78 8.04
C PHE A 219 -22.64 15.33 8.52
N GLY A 220 -22.96 15.20 9.82
CA GLY A 220 -24.22 15.69 10.39
C GLY A 220 -25.49 15.04 9.80
N ARG A 221 -25.35 13.87 9.15
CA ARG A 221 -26.47 13.16 8.52
C ARG A 221 -26.33 11.64 8.73
N PRO A 222 -27.45 10.90 8.85
CA PRO A 222 -27.41 9.46 9.08
C PRO A 222 -26.76 8.71 7.91
N VAL A 223 -25.73 7.92 8.20
CA VAL A 223 -25.13 6.97 7.26
C VAL A 223 -25.21 5.56 7.86
N LYS A 224 -25.69 4.59 7.09
CA LYS A 224 -25.82 3.20 7.53
C LYS A 224 -24.91 2.29 6.72
N ALA A 225 -24.13 1.45 7.40
CA ALA A 225 -23.36 0.41 6.74
C ALA A 225 -24.31 -0.63 6.12
N LYS A 226 -24.07 -0.99 4.87
CA LYS A 226 -24.80 -2.02 4.13
C LYS A 226 -23.82 -2.97 3.48
N ARG A 227 -23.99 -4.27 3.77
CA ARG A 227 -23.22 -5.30 3.09
C ARG A 227 -23.68 -5.46 1.64
N LEU A 228 -22.75 -5.44 0.72
CA LEU A 228 -22.99 -5.81 -0.67
C LEU A 228 -23.26 -7.31 -0.75
N PRO A 229 -24.36 -7.76 -1.38
CA PRO A 229 -24.61 -9.18 -1.59
C PRO A 229 -23.44 -9.87 -2.31
N TRP A 230 -23.11 -11.11 -1.89
CA TRP A 230 -21.95 -11.84 -2.40
C TRP A 230 -21.93 -11.96 -3.94
N LEU A 231 -23.08 -12.20 -4.57
CA LEU A 231 -23.19 -12.30 -6.02
C LEU A 231 -22.81 -10.99 -6.71
N LEU A 232 -23.25 -9.85 -6.17
CA LEU A 232 -22.87 -8.52 -6.66
C LEU A 232 -21.40 -8.21 -6.39
N THR A 233 -20.87 -8.60 -5.22
CA THR A 233 -19.44 -8.48 -4.93
C THR A 233 -18.62 -9.19 -6.01
N ARG A 234 -18.99 -10.42 -6.37
CA ARG A 234 -18.30 -11.21 -7.39
C ARG A 234 -18.42 -10.60 -8.80
N LEU A 235 -19.59 -10.03 -9.13
CA LEU A 235 -19.83 -9.39 -10.43
C LEU A 235 -19.01 -8.11 -10.59
N PHE A 236 -18.96 -7.26 -9.56
CA PHE A 236 -18.34 -5.95 -9.64
C PHE A 236 -16.83 -5.96 -9.31
N LEU A 237 -16.39 -6.83 -8.40
CA LEU A 237 -15.00 -6.85 -7.91
C LEU A 237 -14.18 -8.04 -8.44
N GLY A 238 -14.82 -8.97 -9.13
CA GLY A 238 -14.17 -10.15 -9.68
C GLY A 238 -13.82 -11.22 -8.62
N ARG A 239 -13.25 -12.34 -9.09
CA ARG A 239 -13.03 -13.54 -8.27
C ARG A 239 -11.97 -13.33 -7.18
N GLN A 240 -10.87 -12.65 -7.51
CA GLN A 240 -9.74 -12.47 -6.58
C GLN A 240 -10.12 -11.61 -5.37
N LEU A 241 -10.70 -10.43 -5.60
CA LEU A 241 -11.13 -9.56 -4.51
C LEU A 241 -12.27 -10.18 -3.71
N THR A 242 -13.19 -10.91 -4.36
CA THR A 242 -14.25 -11.64 -3.65
C THR A 242 -13.66 -12.69 -2.70
N ALA A 243 -12.63 -13.43 -3.12
CA ALA A 243 -11.95 -14.40 -2.26
C ALA A 243 -11.28 -13.73 -1.05
N MET A 244 -10.67 -12.56 -1.25
CA MET A 244 -10.09 -11.76 -0.17
C MET A 244 -11.15 -11.32 0.85
N PHE A 245 -12.29 -10.76 0.40
CA PHE A 245 -13.36 -10.38 1.31
C PHE A 245 -13.99 -11.57 2.03
N ASP A 246 -14.08 -12.71 1.38
CA ASP A 246 -14.58 -13.95 1.98
C ASP A 246 -13.65 -14.47 3.09
N TYR A 247 -12.33 -14.35 2.89
CA TYR A 247 -11.31 -14.64 3.88
C TYR A 247 -11.50 -13.81 5.17
N PHE A 248 -11.66 -12.50 5.06
CA PHE A 248 -11.94 -11.63 6.21
C PHE A 248 -13.30 -11.92 6.83
N ASN A 249 -14.34 -12.08 6.02
CA ASN A 249 -15.71 -12.32 6.48
C ASN A 249 -15.89 -13.65 7.24
N ARG A 250 -15.01 -14.62 7.01
CA ARG A 250 -14.99 -15.90 7.75
C ARG A 250 -14.13 -15.84 9.00
N GLY A 251 -13.55 -14.68 9.33
CA GLY A 251 -12.67 -14.53 10.49
C GLY A 251 -11.37 -15.33 10.35
N LYS A 252 -10.90 -15.53 9.12
CA LYS A 252 -9.64 -16.24 8.85
C LYS A 252 -8.41 -15.35 8.96
N ALA A 253 -8.60 -14.02 8.90
CA ALA A 253 -7.53 -13.09 9.12
C ALA A 253 -7.04 -13.21 10.58
N PRO A 254 -5.73 -13.39 10.80
CA PRO A 254 -5.17 -13.41 12.15
C PRO A 254 -5.29 -12.02 12.79
N ASN A 255 -4.90 -11.93 14.07
CA ASN A 255 -4.68 -10.62 14.67
C ASN A 255 -3.64 -9.86 13.83
N PRO A 256 -3.88 -8.56 13.52
CA PRO A 256 -2.98 -7.77 12.67
C PRO A 256 -1.53 -7.65 13.16
N GLY A 257 -1.23 -8.14 14.37
CA GLY A 257 0.12 -8.11 14.93
C GLY A 257 0.44 -6.81 15.66
N ASP A 258 1.67 -6.74 16.17
CA ASP A 258 2.17 -5.55 16.87
C ASP A 258 2.59 -4.49 15.82
N ASN A 259 2.00 -3.31 15.94
CA ASN A 259 2.29 -2.14 15.10
C ASN A 259 3.13 -1.09 15.85
N GLY A 260 3.76 -1.45 16.95
CA GLY A 260 4.52 -0.51 17.79
C GLY A 260 5.61 0.24 17.04
N ALA A 261 6.35 -0.45 16.17
CA ALA A 261 7.37 0.18 15.32
C ALA A 261 6.77 1.26 14.40
N PHE A 262 5.60 0.99 13.81
CA PHE A 262 4.88 1.96 13.00
C PHE A 262 4.43 3.17 13.82
N LEU A 263 3.78 2.95 14.96
CA LEU A 263 3.26 4.03 15.80
C LEU A 263 4.35 4.92 16.37
N GLN A 264 5.53 4.37 16.70
CA GLN A 264 6.68 5.17 17.15
C GLN A 264 7.19 6.16 16.09
N VAL A 265 7.17 5.78 14.83
CA VAL A 265 7.63 6.64 13.71
C VAL A 265 6.55 7.63 13.30
N VAL A 266 5.28 7.22 13.39
CA VAL A 266 4.13 7.95 12.86
C VAL A 266 3.27 8.50 14.02
N GLU A 267 3.91 9.21 14.96
CA GLU A 267 3.21 9.81 16.10
C GLU A 267 2.88 11.29 15.82
N PRO A 268 1.60 11.72 16.00
CA PRO A 268 0.42 10.87 16.14
C PRO A 268 0.04 10.21 14.80
N ALA A 269 -0.34 8.93 14.85
CA ALA A 269 -0.90 8.25 13.68
C ALA A 269 -2.31 8.77 13.38
N THR A 270 -2.62 8.92 12.10
CA THR A 270 -3.89 9.49 11.64
C THR A 270 -5.06 8.58 11.98
N ARG A 271 -6.02 9.06 12.77
CA ARG A 271 -7.28 8.36 13.04
C ARG A 271 -8.24 8.53 11.88
N PHE A 272 -9.15 7.58 11.72
CA PHE A 272 -10.16 7.64 10.68
C PHE A 272 -11.05 8.89 10.77
N SER A 273 -11.39 9.34 12.00
CA SER A 273 -12.12 10.59 12.22
C SER A 273 -11.36 11.82 11.72
N ASP A 274 -10.07 11.87 12.01
CA ASP A 274 -9.22 13.03 11.68
C ASP A 274 -8.94 13.08 10.17
N TRP A 275 -8.67 11.91 9.57
CA TRP A 275 -8.55 11.77 8.12
C TRP A 275 -9.85 12.19 7.40
N LEU A 276 -11.01 11.71 7.89
CA LEU A 276 -12.32 12.03 7.32
C LEU A 276 -12.65 13.53 7.44
N GLY A 277 -12.21 14.18 8.53
CA GLY A 277 -12.40 15.62 8.76
C GLY A 277 -11.70 16.52 7.74
N GLN A 278 -10.69 15.98 7.04
CA GLN A 278 -9.99 16.66 5.96
C GLN A 278 -10.69 16.51 4.59
N GLN A 279 -11.71 15.64 4.51
CA GLN A 279 -12.42 15.36 3.27
C GLN A 279 -13.65 16.27 3.15
N THR A 280 -13.88 16.82 1.96
CA THR A 280 -15.13 17.53 1.68
C THR A 280 -16.27 16.51 1.63
N PRO A 281 -17.36 16.67 2.42
CA PRO A 281 -18.49 15.75 2.34
C PRO A 281 -19.02 15.61 0.92
N PRO A 282 -19.46 14.40 0.51
CA PRO A 282 -20.10 14.24 -0.79
C PRO A 282 -21.42 15.03 -0.84
N PRO A 283 -21.75 15.66 -1.96
CA PRO A 283 -22.92 16.51 -2.13
C PRO A 283 -24.24 15.80 -1.89
#